data_85656338478bf3b1e9aec5dd9b162247
#
_entry.id   85656338478bf3b1e9aec5dd9b162247
#
_cell.length_a   1.000
_cell.length_b   1.000
_cell.length_c   1.000
_cell.angle_alpha   90.00
_cell.angle_beta   90.00
_cell.angle_gamma   90.00
#
_symmetry.space_group_name_H-M   'P 1'
#
loop_
_entity.id
_entity.type
_entity.pdbx_description
1 polymer ?
#
loop_
_entity_poly.entity_id
_entity_poly.type
_entity_poly.pdbx_seq_one_letter_code
_entity_poly.pdbx_strand_id
1 'polypeptide(L)'
;GFNAVTSVSEEWALNYSKESHPDRKTRYQIADEFLDVVTGLWENRELRFDPDGIRRFYADPINHQGKNYQVLGPLNVAPSPQGRPLIAQAGGSGPGIKVAAKHAE
;
A
#
# COMPACT_ATOMS: atom_id res chain seq x y z
N GLY A 1 -0.33 -1.64 13.02
CA GLY A 1 0.64 -1.09 12.09
C GLY A 1 0.87 -1.98 10.88
N PHE A 2 1.46 -1.42 9.88
CA PHE A 2 1.87 -2.13 8.66
C PHE A 2 3.36 -1.88 8.41
N ASN A 3 4.16 -2.94 8.46
CA ASN A 3 5.60 -2.84 8.21
C ASN A 3 5.90 -3.21 6.76
N ALA A 4 6.35 -2.25 5.98
CA ALA A 4 6.71 -2.45 4.58
C ALA A 4 8.10 -3.08 4.48
N VAL A 5 8.19 -4.26 3.89
CA VAL A 5 9.44 -5.03 3.76
C VAL A 5 9.70 -5.36 2.30
N THR A 6 10.93 -5.10 1.85
CA THR A 6 11.41 -5.48 0.52
C THR A 6 12.37 -6.65 0.65
N SER A 7 11.93 -7.83 0.81
CA SER A 7 12.72 -9.04 1.02
C SER A 7 14.07 -9.07 0.29
N VAL A 8 15.00 -9.88 0.78
CA VAL A 8 16.36 -10.01 0.18
C VAL A 8 16.67 -11.42 -0.34
N SER A 9 15.83 -12.41 -0.05
CA SER A 9 16.10 -13.81 -0.42
C SER A 9 15.59 -14.14 -1.82
N GLU A 10 16.48 -14.65 -2.67
CA GLU A 10 16.13 -15.16 -3.99
C GLU A 10 15.09 -16.30 -3.91
N GLU A 11 15.19 -17.14 -2.91
CA GLU A 11 14.30 -18.29 -2.74
C GLU A 11 12.83 -17.89 -2.56
N TRP A 12 12.60 -16.72 -1.98
CA TRP A 12 11.22 -16.24 -1.78
C TRP A 12 10.54 -15.85 -3.08
N ALA A 13 11.30 -15.40 -4.07
CA ALA A 13 10.76 -15.06 -5.39
C ALA A 13 10.09 -16.24 -6.07
N LEU A 14 10.63 -17.46 -5.87
CA LEU A 14 10.11 -18.68 -6.46
C LEU A 14 8.70 -19.02 -5.97
N ASN A 15 8.36 -18.62 -4.75
CA ASN A 15 7.02 -18.84 -4.18
C ASN A 15 5.96 -17.88 -4.74
N TYR A 16 6.39 -16.87 -5.51
CA TYR A 16 5.51 -15.85 -6.06
C TYR A 16 5.59 -15.78 -7.60
N SER A 17 5.84 -16.94 -8.22
CA SER A 17 5.87 -17.09 -9.67
C SER A 17 6.92 -16.20 -10.36
N LYS A 18 8.04 -15.98 -9.72
CA LYS A 18 9.17 -15.22 -10.26
C LYS A 18 10.37 -16.14 -10.44
N GLU A 19 11.06 -16.00 -11.56
CA GLU A 19 12.28 -16.78 -11.83
C GLU A 19 13.47 -16.29 -11.00
N SER A 20 13.49 -14.99 -10.69
CA SER A 20 14.53 -14.38 -9.89
C SER A 20 13.98 -13.23 -9.06
N HIS A 21 14.70 -12.86 -8.02
CA HIS A 21 14.36 -11.71 -7.19
C HIS A 21 14.84 -10.42 -7.88
N PRO A 22 14.01 -9.37 -8.02
CA PRO A 22 14.46 -8.11 -8.59
C PRO A 22 15.60 -7.48 -7.78
N ASP A 23 16.40 -6.63 -8.41
CA ASP A 23 17.46 -5.91 -7.72
C ASP A 23 16.88 -4.94 -6.66
N ARG A 24 17.76 -4.43 -5.79
CA ARG A 24 17.33 -3.56 -4.67
C ARG A 24 16.58 -2.33 -5.16
N LYS A 25 17.10 -1.65 -6.17
CA LYS A 25 16.47 -0.44 -6.72
C LYS A 25 15.06 -0.73 -7.22
N THR A 26 14.90 -1.80 -8.00
CA THR A 26 13.60 -2.23 -8.53
C THR A 26 12.65 -2.63 -7.42
N ARG A 27 13.11 -3.37 -6.40
CA ARG A 27 12.27 -3.75 -5.26
C ARG A 27 11.71 -2.54 -4.54
N TYR A 28 12.52 -1.51 -4.31
CA TYR A 28 12.05 -0.28 -3.66
C TYR A 28 11.14 0.56 -4.55
N GLN A 29 11.33 0.54 -5.87
CA GLN A 29 10.39 1.18 -6.80
C GLN A 29 9.01 0.49 -6.74
N ILE A 30 8.99 -0.83 -6.71
CA ILE A 30 7.74 -1.61 -6.57
C ILE A 30 7.09 -1.33 -5.22
N ALA A 31 7.87 -1.28 -4.15
CA ALA A 31 7.36 -0.98 -2.80
C ALA A 31 6.78 0.43 -2.71
N ASP A 32 7.42 1.41 -3.34
CA ASP A 32 6.93 2.79 -3.40
C ASP A 32 5.55 2.86 -4.05
N GLU A 33 5.40 2.26 -5.23
CA GLU A 33 4.11 2.21 -5.92
C GLU A 33 3.07 1.39 -5.15
N PHE A 34 3.46 0.25 -4.57
CA PHE A 34 2.58 -0.54 -3.72
C PHE A 34 2.01 0.28 -2.56
N LEU A 35 2.84 1.07 -1.89
CA LEU A 35 2.40 1.91 -0.79
C LEU A 35 1.47 3.04 -1.27
N ASP A 36 1.72 3.62 -2.45
CA ASP A 36 0.79 4.57 -3.06
C ASP A 36 -0.58 3.93 -3.28
N VAL A 37 -0.62 2.71 -3.80
CA VAL A 37 -1.87 1.99 -4.05
C VAL A 37 -2.63 1.69 -2.75
N VAL A 38 -1.96 1.09 -1.76
CA VAL A 38 -2.66 0.68 -0.54
C VAL A 38 -3.11 1.88 0.30
N THR A 39 -2.31 2.94 0.37
CA THR A 39 -2.72 4.16 1.07
C THR A 39 -3.88 4.84 0.35
N GLY A 40 -3.86 4.89 -0.98
CA GLY A 40 -4.96 5.40 -1.78
C GLY A 40 -6.25 4.63 -1.52
N LEU A 41 -6.19 3.30 -1.51
CA LEU A 41 -7.34 2.45 -1.20
C LEU A 41 -7.86 2.68 0.22
N TRP A 42 -6.97 2.79 1.20
CA TRP A 42 -7.36 3.01 2.60
C TRP A 42 -7.97 4.39 2.82
N GLU A 43 -7.50 5.43 2.15
CA GLU A 43 -7.90 6.81 2.37
C GLU A 43 -9.15 7.22 1.57
N ASN A 44 -9.49 6.51 0.49
CA ASN A 44 -10.65 6.80 -0.34
C ASN A 44 -11.93 6.07 0.12
N ARG A 45 -12.10 5.94 1.42
CA ARG A 45 -13.29 5.30 2.01
C ARG A 45 -13.61 5.92 3.36
N GLU A 46 -14.89 5.92 3.70
CA GLU A 46 -15.35 6.42 5.00
C GLU A 46 -16.63 5.74 5.47
N LEU A 47 -16.84 5.76 6.78
CA LEU A 47 -18.12 5.50 7.41
C LEU A 47 -18.65 6.82 7.92
N ARG A 48 -19.89 7.17 7.55
CA ARG A 48 -20.53 8.40 8.02
C ARG A 48 -22.01 8.19 8.30
N PHE A 49 -22.58 9.05 9.17
CA PHE A 49 -24.02 9.12 9.34
C PHE A 49 -24.61 10.04 8.28
N ASP A 50 -25.58 9.52 7.53
CA ASP A 50 -26.33 10.30 6.58
C ASP A 50 -27.46 11.10 7.28
N PRO A 51 -28.10 12.06 6.60
CA PRO A 51 -29.17 12.86 7.19
C PRO A 51 -30.34 12.05 7.75
N ASP A 52 -30.56 10.81 7.28
CA ASP A 52 -31.59 9.90 7.81
C ASP A 52 -31.17 9.19 9.11
N GLY A 53 -29.99 9.49 9.66
CA GLY A 53 -29.46 8.89 10.88
C GLY A 53 -28.85 7.50 10.68
N ILE A 54 -28.79 7.00 9.47
CA ILE A 54 -28.23 5.67 9.17
C ILE A 54 -26.75 5.81 8.83
N ARG A 55 -25.93 4.95 9.45
CA ARG A 55 -24.49 4.88 9.17
C ARG A 55 -24.25 4.10 7.90
N ARG A 56 -23.57 4.71 6.93
CA ARG A 56 -23.28 4.07 5.64
C ARG A 56 -21.79 4.12 5.31
N PHE A 57 -21.37 3.13 4.53
CA PHE A 57 -20.02 3.03 3.99
C PHE A 57 -19.98 3.67 2.61
N TYR A 58 -18.98 4.54 2.42
CA TYR A 58 -18.70 5.20 1.14
C TYR A 58 -17.26 4.92 0.72
N ALA A 59 -17.06 4.60 -0.56
CA ALA A 59 -15.74 4.36 -1.10
C ALA A 59 -15.67 4.79 -2.57
N ASP A 60 -14.58 5.44 -2.94
CA ASP A 60 -14.34 5.89 -4.30
C ASP A 60 -13.20 5.10 -4.95
N PRO A 61 -13.27 4.82 -6.27
CA PRO A 61 -12.17 4.24 -7.01
C PRO A 61 -10.92 5.12 -6.95
N ILE A 62 -9.74 4.51 -6.98
CA ILE A 62 -8.47 5.22 -7.05
C ILE A 62 -7.97 5.35 -8.49
N ASN A 63 -8.41 4.47 -9.39
CA ASN A 63 -8.03 4.47 -10.80
C ASN A 63 -6.51 4.51 -11.02
N HIS A 64 -5.77 3.76 -10.21
CA HIS A 64 -4.32 3.74 -10.29
C HIS A 64 -3.85 3.01 -11.55
N GLN A 65 -3.02 3.67 -12.35
CA GLN A 65 -2.32 3.07 -13.48
C GLN A 65 -0.85 3.43 -13.40
N GLY A 66 -0.05 2.49 -12.94
CA GLY A 66 1.37 2.69 -12.73
C GLY A 66 2.22 1.68 -13.48
N LYS A 67 3.52 1.79 -13.30
CA LYS A 67 4.49 0.90 -13.95
C LYS A 67 4.32 -0.55 -13.50
N ASN A 68 4.01 -0.78 -12.23
CA ASN A 68 3.95 -2.11 -11.62
C ASN A 68 2.53 -2.57 -11.31
N TYR A 69 1.58 -1.65 -11.12
CA TYR A 69 0.23 -1.97 -10.67
C TYR A 69 -0.83 -1.21 -11.47
N GLN A 70 -1.93 -1.90 -11.75
CA GLN A 70 -3.16 -1.30 -12.25
C GLN A 70 -4.27 -1.69 -11.27
N VAL A 71 -4.84 -0.71 -10.58
CA VAL A 71 -5.85 -0.95 -9.55
C VAL A 71 -6.97 0.06 -9.68
N LEU A 72 -8.15 -0.43 -10.02
CA LEU A 72 -9.34 0.43 -10.10
C LEU A 72 -9.81 0.86 -8.71
N GLY A 73 -9.90 -0.05 -7.76
CA GLY A 73 -10.61 0.17 -6.52
C GLY A 73 -12.13 0.13 -6.71
N PRO A 74 -12.91 0.58 -5.74
CA PRO A 74 -12.48 0.91 -4.40
C PRO A 74 -12.20 -0.33 -3.53
N LEU A 75 -11.62 -0.13 -2.36
CA LEU A 75 -11.54 -1.19 -1.35
C LEU A 75 -12.93 -1.39 -0.75
N ASN A 76 -13.41 -2.64 -0.72
CA ASN A 76 -14.79 -2.97 -0.37
C ASN A 76 -15.01 -3.34 1.11
N VAL A 77 -14.13 -2.89 1.99
CA VAL A 77 -14.25 -3.06 3.44
C VAL A 77 -14.23 -1.71 4.14
N ALA A 78 -15.02 -1.58 5.17
CA ALA A 78 -15.09 -0.35 5.96
C ALA A 78 -13.76 -0.06 6.67
N PRO A 79 -13.41 1.22 6.88
CA PRO A 79 -12.22 1.56 7.67
C PRO A 79 -12.39 1.15 9.13
N SER A 80 -11.27 0.82 9.78
CA SER A 80 -11.23 0.67 11.22
C SER A 80 -11.43 2.03 11.91
N PRO A 81 -11.68 2.07 13.24
CA PRO A 81 -11.73 3.35 13.96
C PRO A 81 -10.48 4.21 13.79
N GLN A 82 -9.34 3.59 13.58
CA GLN A 82 -8.07 4.28 13.32
C GLN A 82 -7.98 4.89 11.92
N GLY A 83 -8.82 4.43 10.98
CA GLY A 83 -8.79 4.81 9.57
C GLY A 83 -7.90 3.92 8.75
N ARG A 84 -6.59 4.00 8.92
CA ARG A 84 -5.61 3.13 8.27
C ARG A 84 -4.48 2.73 9.22
N PRO A 85 -3.74 1.65 8.91
CA PRO A 85 -2.56 1.31 9.69
C PRO A 85 -1.48 2.39 9.64
N LEU A 86 -0.74 2.55 10.72
CA LEU A 86 0.52 3.28 10.68
C LEU A 86 1.52 2.51 9.84
N ILE A 87 2.25 3.21 8.98
CA ILE A 87 3.23 2.59 8.09
C ILE A 87 4.63 2.73 8.71
N ALA A 88 5.31 1.60 8.85
CA ALA A 88 6.70 1.54 9.28
C ALA A 88 7.58 0.98 8.16
N GLN A 89 8.82 1.42 8.08
CA GLN A 89 9.80 0.91 7.13
C GLN A 89 11.19 1.03 7.77
N ALA A 90 11.93 -0.08 7.79
CA ALA A 90 13.20 -0.19 8.52
C ALA A 90 14.46 -0.18 7.65
N GLY A 91 14.36 0.04 6.34
CA GLY A 91 15.49 0.01 5.43
C GLY A 91 16.43 1.20 5.58
N GLY A 92 17.72 0.95 5.81
CA GLY A 92 18.74 1.98 5.94
C GLY A 92 19.48 2.36 4.66
N SER A 93 19.16 1.72 3.53
CA SER A 93 19.77 2.06 2.23
C SER A 93 19.20 3.37 1.67
N GLY A 94 19.90 3.97 0.68
CA GLY A 94 19.39 5.17 0.02
C GLY A 94 17.96 5.04 -0.50
N PRO A 95 17.63 4.00 -1.29
CA PRO A 95 16.25 3.75 -1.72
C PRO A 95 15.28 3.52 -0.56
N GLY A 96 15.69 2.81 0.49
CA GLY A 96 14.87 2.56 1.68
C GLY A 96 14.54 3.83 2.44
N ILE A 97 15.52 4.72 2.60
CA ILE A 97 15.32 6.02 3.26
C ILE A 97 14.32 6.86 2.47
N LYS A 98 14.38 6.87 1.13
CA LYS A 98 13.43 7.61 0.30
C LYS A 98 12.00 7.10 0.46
N VAL A 99 11.81 5.78 0.47
CA VAL A 99 10.49 5.18 0.69
C VAL A 99 9.98 5.49 2.09
N ALA A 100 10.84 5.39 3.09
CA ALA A 100 10.48 5.74 4.47
C ALA A 100 10.07 7.21 4.59
N ALA A 101 10.83 8.12 4.00
CA ALA A 101 10.54 9.55 4.05
C ALA A 101 9.20 9.91 3.39
N LYS A 102 8.82 9.19 2.34
CA LYS A 102 7.57 9.43 1.62
C LYS A 102 6.35 8.81 2.32
N HIS A 103 6.48 7.62 2.89
CA HIS A 103 5.33 6.81 3.32
C HIS A 103 5.27 6.52 4.82
N ALA A 104 6.41 6.41 5.52
CA ALA A 104 6.42 6.03 6.93
C ALA A 104 6.05 7.19 7.86
N GLU A 105 5.56 6.82 9.02
CA GLU A 105 5.17 7.77 10.08
C GLU A 105 6.14 7.81 11.25
#